data_560cdb7419c126c6c06926b74fe6a7e0
#
_entry.id   560cdb7419c126c6c06926b74fe6a7e0
#
_cell.length_a   1.000
_cell.length_b   1.000
_cell.length_c   1.000
_cell.angle_alpha   90.00
_cell.angle_beta   90.00
_cell.angle_gamma   90.00
#
_symmetry.space_group_name_H-M   'P 1'
#
loop_
_entity.id
_entity.type
_entity.pdbx_description
1 polymer ?
#
loop_
_entity_poly.entity_id
_entity_poly.type
_entity_poly.pdbx_seq_one_letter_code
_entity_poly.pdbx_strand_id
1 'polypeptide(L)'
;MTLHPRWISLRLVFVLVILSSSALSAYVLLSPPRRWPIGGVTYTVDNRGISSINDGDGGVTRTVNAITSTDAWNGAGAGTQVYASSGSVSGWSLGDGTPMLNFTDPENACSGGCLAATFTGYYNGSGYITDADIVTNSSGYSWTSQGEDPGGSGCSNEYYIEGVEVHEVGHGLGLAHTGVSGATMYPTVAACDNGPATIESDDASGMQALYNCTPYGYLCDPRYVSGVVCCPGRSCYSPYPGVPKYCL
;
A
#
# COMPACT_ATOMS: atom_id res chain seq x y z
N MET A 1 68.57 -28.62 -40.03
CA MET A 1 67.40 -29.07 -39.20
C MET A 1 66.92 -27.87 -38.46
N THR A 2 65.93 -27.16 -38.99
CA THR A 2 65.40 -25.92 -38.44
C THR A 2 64.01 -26.22 -37.80
N LEU A 3 63.95 -26.10 -36.49
CA LEU A 3 62.72 -26.28 -35.73
C LEU A 3 61.93 -24.96 -35.76
N HIS A 4 60.71 -25.02 -36.29
CA HIS A 4 59.74 -23.89 -36.25
C HIS A 4 58.98 -23.90 -34.93
N PRO A 5 58.82 -22.80 -34.19
CA PRO A 5 57.97 -22.73 -33.01
C PRO A 5 56.51 -22.63 -33.42
N ARG A 6 55.72 -23.56 -32.94
CA ARG A 6 54.20 -23.50 -33.02
C ARG A 6 53.67 -22.48 -32.04
N TRP A 7 53.06 -21.41 -32.55
CA TRP A 7 52.29 -20.44 -31.76
C TRP A 7 50.96 -21.05 -31.37
N ILE A 8 50.77 -21.31 -30.08
CA ILE A 8 49.47 -21.69 -29.52
C ILE A 8 48.70 -20.41 -29.24
N SER A 9 47.69 -20.14 -30.08
CA SER A 9 46.73 -19.05 -29.85
C SER A 9 45.79 -19.42 -28.70
N LEU A 10 46.02 -18.83 -27.52
CA LEU A 10 45.09 -18.92 -26.39
C LEU A 10 43.90 -17.98 -26.67
N ARG A 11 42.75 -18.53 -27.08
CA ARG A 11 41.52 -17.78 -27.19
C ARG A 11 40.91 -17.67 -25.79
N LEU A 12 40.98 -16.46 -25.21
CA LEU A 12 40.24 -16.12 -23.99
C LEU A 12 38.76 -16.02 -24.34
N VAL A 13 37.96 -16.98 -23.89
CA VAL A 13 36.49 -16.91 -23.95
C VAL A 13 36.03 -16.15 -22.72
N PHE A 14 35.63 -14.88 -22.89
CA PHE A 14 34.91 -14.15 -21.85
C PHE A 14 33.51 -14.68 -21.79
N VAL A 15 33.20 -15.46 -20.76
CA VAL A 15 31.82 -15.79 -20.39
C VAL A 15 31.25 -14.58 -19.61
N LEU A 16 30.48 -13.75 -20.31
CA LEU A 16 29.71 -12.69 -19.66
C LEU A 16 28.58 -13.33 -18.89
N VAL A 17 28.78 -13.56 -17.60
CA VAL A 17 27.67 -13.95 -16.69
C VAL A 17 26.82 -12.71 -16.45
N ILE A 18 25.72 -12.58 -17.21
CA ILE A 18 24.68 -11.62 -16.92
C ILE A 18 23.95 -12.18 -15.68
N LEU A 19 24.34 -11.70 -14.51
CA LEU A 19 23.53 -11.83 -13.30
C LEU A 19 22.29 -10.97 -13.53
N SER A 20 21.21 -11.57 -14.01
CA SER A 20 19.92 -10.97 -13.88
C SER A 20 19.63 -10.89 -12.38
N SER A 21 19.84 -9.72 -11.79
CA SER A 21 19.25 -9.40 -10.50
C SER A 21 17.74 -9.42 -10.72
N SER A 22 17.10 -10.57 -10.47
CA SER A 22 15.70 -10.54 -10.13
C SER A 22 15.60 -9.63 -8.91
N ALA A 23 15.07 -8.43 -9.09
CA ALA A 23 14.69 -7.59 -7.97
C ALA A 23 13.76 -8.48 -7.12
N LEU A 24 14.25 -8.90 -5.96
CA LEU A 24 13.37 -9.51 -4.97
C LEU A 24 12.33 -8.44 -4.66
N SER A 25 11.09 -8.69 -5.03
CA SER A 25 9.98 -7.85 -4.61
C SER A 25 10.01 -7.84 -3.09
N ALA A 26 10.27 -6.69 -2.52
CA ALA A 26 10.39 -6.53 -1.07
C ALA A 26 9.04 -6.19 -0.44
N TYR A 27 8.08 -5.63 -1.24
CA TYR A 27 6.71 -5.38 -0.78
C TYR A 27 6.04 -6.67 -0.31
N VAL A 28 5.15 -6.53 0.67
CA VAL A 28 4.37 -7.64 1.23
C VAL A 28 2.89 -7.36 1.06
N LEU A 29 2.14 -8.36 0.65
CA LEU A 29 0.68 -8.30 0.53
C LEU A 29 0.02 -8.95 1.74
N LEU A 30 -1.20 -8.56 2.07
CA LEU A 30 -2.01 -9.29 3.04
C LEU A 30 -2.13 -10.77 2.64
N SER A 31 -2.15 -11.67 3.60
CA SER A 31 -2.25 -13.11 3.35
C SER A 31 -3.58 -13.66 3.87
N PRO A 32 -4.42 -14.24 2.97
CA PRO A 32 -4.31 -14.27 1.51
C PRO A 32 -4.42 -12.86 0.89
N PRO A 33 -3.89 -12.64 -0.35
CA PRO A 33 -3.96 -11.34 -1.01
C PRO A 33 -5.40 -10.85 -1.16
N ARG A 34 -5.62 -9.58 -0.82
CA ARG A 34 -6.91 -8.89 -0.80
C ARG A 34 -6.79 -7.54 -1.46
N ARG A 35 -7.86 -7.08 -2.09
CA ARG A 35 -7.89 -5.79 -2.76
C ARG A 35 -9.32 -5.29 -2.93
N TRP A 36 -9.50 -4.02 -3.20
CA TRP A 36 -10.79 -3.48 -3.62
C TRP A 36 -11.15 -3.93 -5.04
N PRO A 37 -12.44 -3.93 -5.40
CA PRO A 37 -12.86 -3.96 -6.80
C PRO A 37 -12.24 -2.81 -7.60
N ILE A 38 -12.23 -2.92 -8.92
CA ILE A 38 -11.77 -1.82 -9.79
C ILE A 38 -12.65 -0.58 -9.56
N GLY A 39 -12.01 0.60 -9.48
CA GLY A 39 -12.69 1.88 -9.30
C GLY A 39 -12.26 2.65 -8.06
N GLY A 40 -11.71 1.96 -7.06
CA GLY A 40 -11.14 2.60 -5.87
C GLY A 40 -12.00 2.49 -4.62
N VAL A 41 -11.56 3.20 -3.58
CA VAL A 41 -12.18 3.26 -2.26
C VAL A 41 -12.42 4.72 -1.86
N THR A 42 -13.50 4.98 -1.15
CA THR A 42 -13.81 6.30 -0.59
C THR A 42 -13.84 6.22 0.93
N TYR A 43 -12.98 6.99 1.58
CA TYR A 43 -12.94 7.12 3.04
C TYR A 43 -13.75 8.32 3.52
N THR A 44 -14.47 8.15 4.62
CA THR A 44 -14.99 9.26 5.43
C THR A 44 -13.99 9.54 6.55
N VAL A 45 -13.33 10.69 6.49
CA VAL A 45 -12.38 11.14 7.52
C VAL A 45 -13.13 11.90 8.61
N ASP A 46 -12.92 11.53 9.85
CA ASP A 46 -13.55 12.14 11.03
C ASP A 46 -13.33 13.66 11.05
N ASN A 47 -14.41 14.42 11.03
CA ASN A 47 -14.34 15.89 10.98
C ASN A 47 -14.08 16.54 12.35
N ARG A 48 -13.92 15.76 13.43
CA ARG A 48 -13.57 16.28 14.76
C ARG A 48 -12.10 16.64 14.88
N GLY A 49 -11.24 15.99 14.10
CA GLY A 49 -9.80 16.16 14.16
C GLY A 49 -9.17 15.69 15.47
N ILE A 50 -7.88 15.90 15.61
CA ILE A 50 -7.11 15.66 16.83
C ILE A 50 -6.92 16.99 17.55
N SER A 51 -7.46 17.13 18.75
CA SER A 51 -7.52 18.41 19.48
C SER A 51 -6.15 19.01 19.85
N SER A 52 -5.08 18.22 19.83
CA SER A 52 -3.72 18.69 20.07
C SER A 52 -3.07 19.30 18.84
N ILE A 53 -3.57 19.03 17.63
CA ILE A 53 -3.06 19.63 16.38
C ILE A 53 -3.72 21.00 16.18
N ASN A 54 -2.90 22.04 16.13
CA ASN A 54 -3.35 23.43 16.09
C ASN A 54 -3.20 24.07 14.69
N ASP A 55 -3.66 23.38 13.65
CA ASP A 55 -3.61 23.81 12.25
C ASP A 55 -4.95 24.39 11.72
N GLY A 56 -5.92 24.54 12.61
CA GLY A 56 -7.23 25.12 12.32
C GLY A 56 -8.36 24.10 12.25
N ASP A 57 -8.09 22.82 11.96
CA ASP A 57 -9.10 21.74 11.93
C ASP A 57 -8.62 20.40 12.54
N GLY A 58 -7.52 20.41 13.27
CA GLY A 58 -7.00 19.24 13.95
C GLY A 58 -6.43 18.18 13.00
N GLY A 59 -5.83 18.59 11.88
CA GLY A 59 -5.21 17.71 10.90
C GLY A 59 -6.17 17.11 9.87
N VAL A 60 -7.47 17.43 9.91
CA VAL A 60 -8.49 16.84 9.02
C VAL A 60 -8.19 17.11 7.55
N THR A 61 -8.04 18.37 7.18
CA THR A 61 -7.73 18.75 5.79
C THR A 61 -6.40 18.18 5.33
N ARG A 62 -5.40 18.14 6.21
CA ARG A 62 -4.08 17.56 5.90
C ARG A 62 -4.17 16.08 5.64
N THR A 63 -4.89 15.33 6.45
CA THR A 63 -5.13 13.89 6.26
C THR A 63 -5.85 13.63 4.93
N VAL A 64 -6.97 14.31 4.66
CA VAL A 64 -7.70 14.16 3.39
C VAL A 64 -6.79 14.40 2.19
N ASN A 65 -6.02 15.47 2.22
CA ASN A 65 -5.10 15.81 1.13
C ASN A 65 -3.97 14.77 0.98
N ALA A 66 -3.39 14.29 2.09
CA ALA A 66 -2.30 13.32 2.05
C ALA A 66 -2.76 11.99 1.46
N ILE A 67 -3.85 11.39 1.97
CA ILE A 67 -4.31 10.08 1.51
C ILE A 67 -4.84 10.08 0.07
N THR A 68 -5.26 11.26 -0.45
CA THR A 68 -5.73 11.43 -1.83
C THR A 68 -4.67 11.99 -2.78
N SER A 69 -3.48 12.26 -2.28
CA SER A 69 -2.36 12.83 -3.05
C SER A 69 -1.88 11.89 -4.16
N THR A 70 -1.36 12.49 -5.24
CA THR A 70 -0.55 11.77 -6.25
C THR A 70 0.85 11.43 -5.76
N ASP A 71 1.30 11.97 -4.64
CA ASP A 71 2.56 11.60 -3.99
C ASP A 71 2.38 10.39 -3.06
N ALA A 72 1.11 10.02 -2.79
CA ALA A 72 0.70 8.81 -2.06
C ALA A 72 0.14 7.74 -3.03
N TRP A 73 -0.86 6.96 -2.59
CA TRP A 73 -1.37 5.79 -3.30
C TRP A 73 -1.94 6.09 -4.68
N ASN A 74 -2.49 7.28 -4.91
CA ASN A 74 -3.00 7.69 -6.22
C ASN A 74 -1.90 7.88 -7.28
N GLY A 75 -0.66 8.07 -6.86
CA GLY A 75 0.52 8.14 -7.74
C GLY A 75 1.21 6.80 -7.99
N ALA A 76 0.75 5.70 -7.38
CA ALA A 76 1.38 4.38 -7.51
C ALA A 76 1.37 3.81 -8.94
N GLY A 77 0.65 4.41 -9.87
CA GLY A 77 0.47 3.88 -11.23
C GLY A 77 -0.34 2.58 -11.25
N ALA A 78 -1.19 2.38 -10.25
CA ALA A 78 -2.05 1.22 -10.09
C ALA A 78 -3.48 1.50 -10.59
N GLY A 79 -4.21 0.44 -10.91
CA GLY A 79 -5.59 0.53 -11.44
C GLY A 79 -6.65 0.83 -10.38
N THR A 80 -6.30 1.53 -9.30
CA THR A 80 -7.23 1.92 -8.22
C THR A 80 -6.96 3.35 -7.77
N GLN A 81 -7.95 3.96 -7.10
CA GLN A 81 -7.87 5.32 -6.59
C GLN A 81 -8.38 5.39 -5.16
N VAL A 82 -7.81 6.26 -4.36
CA VAL A 82 -8.28 6.64 -3.03
C VAL A 82 -8.99 7.98 -3.13
N TYR A 83 -10.23 8.02 -2.68
CA TYR A 83 -11.02 9.23 -2.51
C TYR A 83 -11.28 9.45 -1.03
N ALA A 84 -11.42 10.68 -0.61
CA ALA A 84 -11.77 10.99 0.77
C ALA A 84 -12.54 12.30 0.87
N SER A 85 -13.35 12.39 1.90
CA SER A 85 -14.00 13.64 2.33
C SER A 85 -14.13 13.63 3.85
N SER A 86 -14.13 14.81 4.48
CA SER A 86 -14.39 14.91 5.90
C SER A 86 -15.89 14.71 6.20
N GLY A 87 -16.20 14.04 7.29
CA GLY A 87 -17.57 13.75 7.70
C GLY A 87 -17.67 13.33 9.16
N SER A 88 -18.88 13.09 9.60
CA SER A 88 -19.13 12.60 10.96
C SER A 88 -18.87 11.10 11.02
N VAL A 89 -17.99 10.69 11.93
CA VAL A 89 -17.64 9.30 12.22
C VAL A 89 -17.98 9.01 13.68
N SER A 90 -18.72 7.94 13.94
CA SER A 90 -19.24 7.63 15.29
C SER A 90 -18.63 6.38 15.94
N GLY A 91 -17.69 5.73 15.29
CA GLY A 91 -17.08 4.48 15.74
C GLY A 91 -16.47 3.77 14.54
N TRP A 92 -16.24 2.49 14.65
CA TRP A 92 -15.91 1.63 13.52
C TRP A 92 -16.76 0.37 13.55
N SER A 93 -17.06 -0.21 12.39
CA SER A 93 -17.92 -1.38 12.28
C SER A 93 -17.62 -2.15 11.01
N LEU A 94 -16.77 -3.16 11.11
CA LEU A 94 -16.40 -3.97 9.95
C LEU A 94 -17.62 -4.62 9.28
N GLY A 95 -17.68 -4.44 7.96
CA GLY A 95 -18.64 -5.08 7.10
C GLY A 95 -19.91 -4.26 6.85
N ASP A 96 -19.95 -3.02 7.28
CA ASP A 96 -21.05 -2.10 6.94
C ASP A 96 -20.87 -1.45 5.56
N GLY A 97 -19.67 -1.61 4.96
CA GLY A 97 -19.32 -1.12 3.63
C GLY A 97 -19.05 0.38 3.59
N THR A 98 -18.74 0.97 4.74
CA THR A 98 -18.49 2.41 4.88
C THR A 98 -17.07 2.68 5.38
N PRO A 99 -16.04 2.62 4.51
CA PRO A 99 -14.67 2.85 4.94
C PRO A 99 -14.51 4.19 5.65
N MET A 100 -13.93 4.17 6.83
CA MET A 100 -13.75 5.37 7.63
C MET A 100 -12.34 5.49 8.22
N LEU A 101 -11.98 6.73 8.58
CA LEU A 101 -10.81 7.07 9.36
C LEU A 101 -11.28 7.85 10.58
N ASN A 102 -11.15 7.22 11.74
CA ASN A 102 -11.57 7.78 13.01
C ASN A 102 -10.35 8.21 13.82
N PHE A 103 -10.23 9.50 14.12
CA PHE A 103 -9.14 10.06 14.95
C PHE A 103 -9.24 9.68 16.43
N THR A 104 -10.11 8.76 16.77
CA THR A 104 -10.20 8.22 18.12
C THR A 104 -10.24 6.70 18.07
N ASP A 105 -9.86 6.08 19.18
CA ASP A 105 -9.94 4.64 19.37
C ASP A 105 -10.78 4.34 20.62
N PRO A 106 -12.12 4.49 20.54
CA PRO A 106 -12.99 4.37 21.70
C PRO A 106 -13.02 2.95 22.28
N GLU A 107 -12.62 1.95 21.49
CA GLU A 107 -12.65 0.54 21.88
C GLU A 107 -11.26 0.03 22.30
N ASN A 108 -10.26 0.92 22.29
CA ASN A 108 -8.86 0.60 22.60
C ASN A 108 -8.31 -0.56 21.76
N ALA A 109 -8.69 -0.58 20.48
CA ALA A 109 -8.25 -1.59 19.52
C ALA A 109 -6.77 -1.44 19.12
N CYS A 110 -6.25 -0.20 19.18
CA CYS A 110 -4.87 0.17 18.97
C CYS A 110 -4.22 0.51 20.31
N SER A 111 -3.60 -0.46 20.99
CA SER A 111 -3.00 -0.32 22.30
C SER A 111 -1.50 -0.57 22.31
N GLY A 112 -0.81 -0.22 23.41
CA GLY A 112 0.64 -0.37 23.53
C GLY A 112 1.40 0.60 22.64
N GLY A 113 2.33 0.11 21.81
CA GLY A 113 3.13 0.90 20.88
C GLY A 113 2.44 1.24 19.56
N CYS A 114 1.13 1.06 19.45
CA CYS A 114 0.35 1.27 18.23
C CYS A 114 -0.05 2.74 18.08
N LEU A 115 0.29 3.36 16.94
CA LEU A 115 -0.10 4.73 16.58
C LEU A 115 -1.50 4.77 15.96
N ALA A 116 -1.76 3.86 15.03
CA ALA A 116 -3.05 3.67 14.40
C ALA A 116 -3.20 2.19 14.00
N ALA A 117 -4.40 1.76 13.63
CA ALA A 117 -4.67 0.40 13.20
C ALA A 117 -5.77 0.36 12.14
N THR A 118 -5.56 -0.47 11.12
CA THR A 118 -6.52 -0.71 10.04
C THR A 118 -7.17 -2.07 10.16
N PHE A 119 -8.48 -2.10 10.07
CA PHE A 119 -9.31 -3.30 10.04
C PHE A 119 -9.96 -3.46 8.68
N THR A 120 -9.83 -4.63 8.05
CA THR A 120 -10.38 -4.88 6.72
C THR A 120 -11.45 -5.97 6.74
N GLY A 121 -12.65 -5.66 6.22
CA GLY A 121 -13.70 -6.62 5.87
C GLY A 121 -13.52 -7.12 4.43
N TYR A 122 -13.84 -8.39 4.15
CA TYR A 122 -13.69 -8.95 2.81
C TYR A 122 -14.59 -10.17 2.56
N TYR A 123 -14.89 -10.43 1.28
CA TYR A 123 -15.59 -11.64 0.88
C TYR A 123 -14.62 -12.83 0.77
N ASN A 124 -14.87 -13.89 1.51
CA ASN A 124 -14.04 -15.10 1.52
C ASN A 124 -13.86 -15.74 0.13
N GLY A 125 -14.85 -15.68 -0.74
CA GLY A 125 -14.81 -16.31 -2.06
C GLY A 125 -13.97 -15.55 -3.09
N SER A 126 -14.07 -14.21 -3.12
CA SER A 126 -13.39 -13.38 -4.12
C SER A 126 -12.07 -12.78 -3.64
N GLY A 127 -11.87 -12.63 -2.34
CA GLY A 127 -10.77 -11.87 -1.74
C GLY A 127 -10.92 -10.35 -1.93
N TYR A 128 -12.10 -9.87 -2.38
CA TYR A 128 -12.34 -8.44 -2.45
C TYR A 128 -12.56 -7.85 -1.07
N ILE A 129 -11.85 -6.77 -0.79
CA ILE A 129 -12.10 -5.92 0.36
C ILE A 129 -13.45 -5.24 0.14
N THR A 130 -14.26 -5.22 1.17
CA THR A 130 -15.61 -4.61 1.17
C THR A 130 -15.72 -3.47 2.14
N ASP A 131 -14.74 -3.38 3.06
CA ASP A 131 -14.70 -2.41 4.12
C ASP A 131 -13.28 -2.24 4.65
N ALA A 132 -12.93 -1.04 5.10
CA ALA A 132 -11.64 -0.78 5.73
C ALA A 132 -11.75 0.41 6.68
N ASP A 133 -11.75 0.11 7.96
CA ASP A 133 -11.85 1.10 9.02
C ASP A 133 -10.48 1.33 9.66
N ILE A 134 -10.15 2.58 9.87
CA ILE A 134 -8.91 3.02 10.50
C ILE A 134 -9.25 3.72 11.82
N VAL A 135 -8.53 3.38 12.87
CA VAL A 135 -8.60 4.06 14.17
C VAL A 135 -7.23 4.59 14.56
N THR A 136 -7.19 5.84 15.01
CA THR A 136 -5.96 6.51 15.44
C THR A 136 -5.91 6.61 16.95
N ASN A 137 -4.79 6.21 17.56
CA ASN A 137 -4.56 6.33 19.00
C ASN A 137 -4.20 7.78 19.38
N SER A 138 -5.15 8.69 19.18
CA SER A 138 -4.90 10.13 19.39
C SER A 138 -4.66 10.51 20.85
N SER A 139 -5.10 9.71 21.80
CA SER A 139 -4.90 9.94 23.23
C SER A 139 -3.60 9.37 23.79
N GLY A 140 -3.01 8.41 23.09
CA GLY A 140 -1.77 7.72 23.53
C GLY A 140 -0.48 8.42 23.12
N TYR A 141 -0.55 9.36 22.18
CA TYR A 141 0.60 10.02 21.58
C TYR A 141 0.39 11.51 21.38
N SER A 142 1.49 12.23 21.19
CA SER A 142 1.46 13.63 20.73
C SER A 142 1.47 13.65 19.19
N TRP A 143 0.61 14.47 18.63
CA TRP A 143 0.39 14.56 17.20
C TRP A 143 0.63 15.97 16.66
N THR A 144 1.12 16.05 15.44
CA THR A 144 1.29 17.28 14.68
C THR A 144 0.84 17.08 13.23
N SER A 145 0.79 18.16 12.46
CA SER A 145 0.56 18.14 11.01
C SER A 145 1.54 19.05 10.30
N GLN A 146 1.73 18.87 9.00
CA GLN A 146 2.49 19.85 8.19
C GLN A 146 1.81 21.22 8.13
N GLY A 147 0.54 21.32 8.50
CA GLY A 147 -0.15 22.58 8.63
C GLY A 147 0.32 23.40 9.84
N GLU A 148 0.62 22.70 10.93
CA GLU A 148 1.15 23.30 12.16
C GLU A 148 2.65 23.54 12.09
N ASP A 149 3.40 22.60 11.49
CA ASP A 149 4.85 22.68 11.36
C ASP A 149 5.32 22.43 9.91
N PRO A 150 5.10 23.40 8.99
CA PRO A 150 5.37 23.21 7.57
C PRO A 150 6.86 23.03 7.22
N GLY A 151 7.76 23.33 8.14
CA GLY A 151 9.21 23.17 7.95
C GLY A 151 9.84 22.04 8.72
N GLY A 152 9.07 21.31 9.53
CA GLY A 152 9.57 20.26 10.42
C GLY A 152 10.51 20.74 11.53
N SER A 153 10.66 22.07 11.68
CA SER A 153 11.63 22.67 12.61
C SER A 153 11.10 22.85 14.04
N GLY A 154 9.78 22.81 14.20
CA GLY A 154 9.07 22.95 15.47
C GLY A 154 8.68 21.62 16.11
N CYS A 155 8.71 20.53 15.36
CA CYS A 155 8.33 19.22 15.86
C CYS A 155 9.22 18.75 17.03
N SER A 156 8.59 18.26 18.09
CA SER A 156 9.28 17.77 19.26
C SER A 156 8.57 16.53 19.85
N ASN A 157 9.04 15.32 19.48
CA ASN A 157 8.48 14.07 19.95
C ASN A 157 6.99 13.87 19.60
N GLU A 158 6.57 14.35 18.44
CA GLU A 158 5.22 14.27 17.91
C GLU A 158 5.21 13.42 16.63
N TYR A 159 4.06 12.84 16.29
CA TYR A 159 3.89 12.08 15.06
C TYR A 159 3.08 12.89 14.05
N TYR A 160 3.52 12.88 12.80
CA TYR A 160 2.77 13.50 11.71
C TYR A 160 1.58 12.64 11.33
N ILE A 161 0.38 13.21 11.46
CA ILE A 161 -0.86 12.51 11.14
C ILE A 161 -0.92 12.06 9.67
N GLU A 162 -0.41 12.86 8.75
CA GLU A 162 -0.38 12.56 7.32
C GLU A 162 0.37 11.27 7.03
N GLY A 163 1.56 11.09 7.61
CA GLY A 163 2.40 9.93 7.38
C GLY A 163 1.77 8.65 7.94
N VAL A 164 1.22 8.73 9.14
CA VAL A 164 0.58 7.58 9.78
C VAL A 164 -0.66 7.15 9.00
N GLU A 165 -1.53 8.09 8.59
CA GLU A 165 -2.75 7.73 7.90
C GLU A 165 -2.53 7.27 6.45
N VAL A 166 -1.50 7.75 5.77
CA VAL A 166 -1.09 7.19 4.47
C VAL A 166 -0.63 5.74 4.62
N HIS A 167 0.14 5.42 5.67
CA HIS A 167 0.52 4.04 5.99
C HIS A 167 -0.72 3.16 6.23
N GLU A 168 -1.64 3.58 7.07
CA GLU A 168 -2.85 2.81 7.39
C GLU A 168 -3.75 2.59 6.16
N VAL A 169 -3.89 3.59 5.29
CA VAL A 169 -4.60 3.42 4.02
C VAL A 169 -3.93 2.36 3.15
N GLY A 170 -2.61 2.21 3.19
CA GLY A 170 -1.90 1.12 2.53
C GLY A 170 -2.37 -0.27 2.98
N HIS A 171 -2.59 -0.46 4.29
CA HIS A 171 -3.22 -1.67 4.81
C HIS A 171 -4.66 -1.84 4.31
N GLY A 172 -5.42 -0.76 4.32
CA GLY A 172 -6.78 -0.72 3.77
C GLY A 172 -6.84 -1.05 2.27
N LEU A 173 -5.75 -0.83 1.55
CA LEU A 173 -5.60 -1.20 0.13
C LEU A 173 -5.10 -2.64 -0.09
N GLY A 174 -4.69 -3.35 0.95
CA GLY A 174 -4.28 -4.75 0.88
C GLY A 174 -2.78 -5.00 1.00
N LEU A 175 -1.99 -4.00 1.36
CA LEU A 175 -0.56 -4.14 1.65
C LEU A 175 -0.34 -4.57 3.11
N ALA A 176 0.72 -5.32 3.35
CA ALA A 176 1.24 -5.64 4.68
C ALA A 176 2.57 -4.92 4.90
N HIS A 177 3.09 -4.97 6.11
CA HIS A 177 4.39 -4.39 6.42
C HIS A 177 5.52 -4.96 5.57
N THR A 178 6.37 -4.10 5.03
CA THR A 178 7.59 -4.47 4.31
C THR A 178 8.83 -4.38 5.22
N GLY A 179 9.89 -5.10 4.84
CA GLY A 179 11.20 -4.95 5.48
C GLY A 179 12.07 -3.83 4.88
N VAL A 180 11.58 -3.09 3.89
CA VAL A 180 12.33 -2.02 3.22
C VAL A 180 12.28 -0.75 4.07
N SER A 181 13.39 -0.37 4.65
CA SER A 181 13.51 0.87 5.41
C SER A 181 13.27 2.09 4.52
N GLY A 182 12.44 3.01 4.98
CA GLY A 182 12.03 4.21 4.25
C GLY A 182 10.77 4.04 3.40
N ALA A 183 10.31 2.81 3.14
CA ALA A 183 9.00 2.60 2.51
C ALA A 183 7.89 3.05 3.45
N THR A 184 6.78 3.52 2.87
CA THR A 184 5.57 3.90 3.63
C THR A 184 5.06 2.71 4.46
N MET A 185 5.10 1.48 3.91
CA MET A 185 4.68 0.27 4.61
C MET A 185 5.73 -0.32 5.55
N TYR A 186 6.81 0.41 5.89
CA TYR A 186 7.72 0.00 6.97
C TYR A 186 7.01 0.09 8.33
N PRO A 187 7.14 -0.93 9.23
CA PRO A 187 6.25 -1.07 10.39
C PRO A 187 6.43 -0.04 11.50
N THR A 188 7.44 0.83 11.41
CA THR A 188 7.71 1.85 12.44
C THR A 188 8.10 3.16 11.81
N VAL A 189 7.67 4.25 12.42
CA VAL A 189 8.06 5.62 12.07
C VAL A 189 8.65 6.29 13.33
N ALA A 190 9.65 7.13 13.14
CA ALA A 190 10.19 7.94 14.23
C ALA A 190 9.31 9.17 14.46
N ALA A 191 9.31 9.69 15.69
CA ALA A 191 8.73 11.00 15.95
C ALA A 191 9.41 12.05 15.05
N CYS A 192 8.66 13.02 14.60
CA CYS A 192 9.07 14.08 13.67
C CYS A 192 9.48 13.60 12.27
N ASP A 193 9.12 12.38 11.89
CA ASP A 193 9.34 11.86 10.56
C ASP A 193 7.99 11.79 9.80
N ASN A 194 7.86 12.57 8.73
CA ASN A 194 6.69 12.53 7.83
C ASN A 194 7.00 11.83 6.50
N GLY A 195 8.12 11.10 6.40
CA GLY A 195 8.47 10.33 5.20
C GLY A 195 7.33 9.44 4.68
N PRO A 196 6.61 8.71 5.55
CA PRO A 196 5.49 7.86 5.13
C PRO A 196 4.31 8.58 4.45
N ALA A 197 4.23 9.91 4.48
CA ALA A 197 3.21 10.65 3.74
C ALA A 197 3.38 10.57 2.20
N THR A 198 4.54 10.10 1.74
CA THR A 198 4.86 9.86 0.33
C THR A 198 5.29 8.43 0.12
N ILE A 199 4.76 7.77 -0.94
CA ILE A 199 5.09 6.36 -1.19
C ILE A 199 6.43 6.20 -1.90
N GLU A 200 7.15 5.15 -1.55
CA GLU A 200 8.38 4.74 -2.19
C GLU A 200 8.13 3.70 -3.32
N SER A 201 9.17 3.40 -4.07
CA SER A 201 9.10 2.47 -5.20
C SER A 201 8.66 1.05 -4.80
N ASP A 202 8.95 0.62 -3.58
CA ASP A 202 8.52 -0.65 -3.01
C ASP A 202 7.00 -0.68 -2.83
N ASP A 203 6.44 0.36 -2.23
CA ASP A 203 5.01 0.53 -2.00
C ASP A 203 4.24 0.58 -3.33
N ALA A 204 4.73 1.37 -4.29
CA ALA A 204 4.16 1.45 -5.64
C ALA A 204 4.17 0.09 -6.35
N SER A 205 5.24 -0.69 -6.20
CA SER A 205 5.34 -2.03 -6.76
C SER A 205 4.30 -2.98 -6.16
N GLY A 206 4.05 -2.91 -4.86
CA GLY A 206 3.02 -3.66 -4.16
C GLY A 206 1.61 -3.32 -4.68
N MET A 207 1.32 -2.04 -4.84
CA MET A 207 0.06 -1.56 -5.43
C MET A 207 -0.14 -2.05 -6.86
N GLN A 208 0.90 -1.95 -7.70
CA GLN A 208 0.84 -2.42 -9.07
C GLN A 208 0.63 -3.93 -9.15
N ALA A 209 1.25 -4.71 -8.27
CA ALA A 209 1.03 -6.15 -8.18
C ALA A 209 -0.43 -6.51 -7.85
N LEU A 210 -1.08 -5.72 -6.99
CA LEU A 210 -2.48 -5.93 -6.61
C LEU A 210 -3.49 -5.46 -7.67
N TYR A 211 -3.24 -4.31 -8.30
CA TYR A 211 -4.27 -3.58 -9.04
C TYR A 211 -4.05 -3.50 -10.56
N ASN A 212 -2.84 -3.77 -11.06
CA ASN A 212 -2.56 -3.87 -12.50
C ASN A 212 -2.66 -5.31 -13.03
N CYS A 213 -3.25 -6.20 -12.27
CA CYS A 213 -3.49 -7.59 -12.59
C CYS A 213 -4.94 -7.85 -13.04
N THR A 214 -5.18 -8.98 -13.67
CA THR A 214 -6.51 -9.39 -14.14
C THR A 214 -7.33 -9.98 -12.98
N PRO A 215 -8.53 -9.44 -12.71
CA PRO A 215 -9.40 -9.91 -11.64
C PRO A 215 -9.93 -11.34 -11.83
N TYR A 216 -10.50 -11.88 -10.74
CA TYR A 216 -11.25 -13.14 -10.77
C TYR A 216 -12.39 -13.12 -11.80
N GLY A 217 -12.54 -14.21 -12.54
CA GLY A 217 -13.58 -14.37 -13.55
C GLY A 217 -13.31 -13.66 -14.88
N TYR A 218 -12.21 -12.89 -15.02
CA TYR A 218 -11.87 -12.25 -16.27
C TYR A 218 -11.00 -13.12 -17.16
N LEU A 219 -11.16 -12.97 -18.47
CA LEU A 219 -10.45 -13.73 -19.50
C LEU A 219 -8.93 -13.50 -19.41
N CYS A 220 -8.17 -14.60 -19.28
CA CYS A 220 -6.71 -14.59 -19.25
C CYS A 220 -6.09 -15.54 -20.29
N ASP A 221 -6.91 -16.11 -21.16
CA ASP A 221 -6.46 -17.10 -22.15
C ASP A 221 -5.57 -16.44 -23.22
N PRO A 222 -4.29 -16.86 -23.36
CA PRO A 222 -3.37 -16.25 -24.30
C PRO A 222 -3.76 -16.38 -25.77
N ARG A 223 -4.76 -17.22 -26.09
CA ARG A 223 -5.33 -17.32 -27.46
C ARG A 223 -6.19 -16.13 -27.85
N TYR A 224 -6.69 -15.36 -26.85
CA TYR A 224 -7.62 -14.25 -27.04
C TYR A 224 -7.07 -12.92 -26.52
N VAL A 225 -6.22 -12.97 -25.49
CA VAL A 225 -5.63 -11.79 -24.86
C VAL A 225 -4.15 -12.03 -24.58
N SER A 226 -3.30 -11.05 -24.83
CA SER A 226 -1.85 -11.14 -24.60
C SER A 226 -1.44 -10.32 -23.35
N GLY A 227 -0.39 -10.76 -22.66
CA GLY A 227 0.19 -10.02 -21.55
C GLY A 227 -0.66 -9.98 -20.29
N VAL A 228 -1.67 -10.84 -20.19
CA VAL A 228 -2.57 -10.89 -19.02
C VAL A 228 -1.92 -11.69 -17.89
N VAL A 229 -1.82 -11.07 -16.73
CA VAL A 229 -1.38 -11.68 -15.48
C VAL A 229 -2.54 -11.69 -14.49
N CYS A 230 -2.91 -12.85 -13.99
CA CYS A 230 -3.94 -12.91 -12.94
C CYS A 230 -3.43 -12.30 -11.64
N CYS A 231 -4.35 -11.71 -10.88
CA CYS A 231 -4.01 -11.12 -9.59
C CYS A 231 -3.41 -12.15 -8.61
N PRO A 232 -2.60 -11.73 -7.64
CA PRO A 232 -2.00 -12.60 -6.63
C PRO A 232 -3.02 -13.54 -5.98
N GLY A 233 -2.63 -14.80 -5.79
CA GLY A 233 -3.51 -15.86 -5.31
C GLY A 233 -4.46 -16.46 -6.35
N ARG A 234 -4.36 -16.05 -7.61
CA ARG A 234 -5.17 -16.56 -8.72
C ARG A 234 -4.32 -17.15 -9.84
N SER A 235 -4.90 -18.09 -10.58
CA SER A 235 -4.25 -18.74 -11.72
C SER A 235 -5.13 -18.67 -12.96
N CYS A 236 -4.48 -18.58 -14.12
CA CYS A 236 -5.17 -18.62 -15.41
C CYS A 236 -5.57 -20.09 -15.71
N TYR A 237 -6.82 -20.42 -15.47
CA TYR A 237 -7.32 -21.79 -15.50
C TYR A 237 -8.59 -21.95 -16.33
N SER A 238 -8.74 -23.12 -16.93
CA SER A 238 -9.99 -23.58 -17.53
C SER A 238 -10.36 -24.96 -16.96
N PRO A 239 -11.56 -25.12 -16.42
CA PRO A 239 -11.99 -26.42 -15.86
C PRO A 239 -12.23 -27.49 -16.94
N TYR A 240 -12.35 -27.06 -18.23
CA TYR A 240 -12.64 -27.97 -19.34
C TYR A 240 -11.71 -27.75 -20.53
N PRO A 241 -11.28 -28.81 -21.26
CA PRO A 241 -10.53 -28.67 -22.50
C PRO A 241 -11.31 -27.88 -23.56
N GLY A 242 -10.64 -26.94 -24.24
CA GLY A 242 -11.21 -26.14 -25.32
C GLY A 242 -12.01 -24.91 -24.89
N VAL A 243 -12.35 -24.78 -23.62
CA VAL A 243 -13.00 -23.57 -23.07
C VAL A 243 -11.96 -22.50 -22.81
N PRO A 244 -12.27 -21.19 -23.01
CA PRO A 244 -11.37 -20.11 -22.64
C PRO A 244 -10.95 -20.14 -21.16
N LYS A 245 -9.72 -19.71 -20.88
CA LYS A 245 -9.20 -19.64 -19.51
C LYS A 245 -9.56 -18.33 -18.86
N TYR A 246 -9.84 -18.39 -17.57
CA TYR A 246 -10.17 -17.23 -16.73
C TYR A 246 -9.28 -17.23 -15.48
N CYS A 247 -9.09 -16.07 -14.89
CA CYS A 247 -8.42 -15.93 -13.60
C CYS A 247 -9.34 -16.46 -12.48
N LEU A 248 -9.03 -17.62 -11.91
CA LEU A 248 -9.82 -18.31 -10.88
C LEU A 248 -9.03 -18.48 -9.58
#